data_3125700eb730eaa5cce00e92763755e8
#
_entry.id   3125700eb730eaa5cce00e92763755e8
#
_cell.length_a   1.000
_cell.length_b   1.000
_cell.length_c   1.000
_cell.angle_alpha   90.00
_cell.angle_beta   90.00
_cell.angle_gamma   90.00
#
_symmetry.space_group_name_H-M   'P 1'
#
loop_
_entity.id
_entity.type
_entity.pdbx_description
1 polymer ?
#
loop_
_entity_poly.entity_id
_entity_poly.type
_entity_poly.pdbx_seq_one_letter_code
_entity_poly.pdbx_strand_id
1 'polypeptide(L)'
;YEAFSNKELLQVLQVFSGNSAENKEMIALCLIGAYTGMRINEIASLTIDDVKEIEGVLCFEITQGKTKAAARVVPVHSLITPLVLSLREKPHNGFLFYHASITERADGKRSTWHTQRFTRAKRKALGEKGTERKVFHSLRHGVAQLLDRNQIPEDRIALLLGHTRGNTETFRTYSKNAASPVELKNYIELLRYPEIEKGLSINKKSNLRRKTTP
;
A
#
# COMPACT_ATOMS: atom_id res chain seq x y z
N TYR A 1 -6.55 -12.08 -11.49
CA TYR A 1 -6.32 -12.20 -10.05
C TYR A 1 -7.64 -11.97 -9.29
N GLU A 2 -7.73 -12.53 -8.09
CA GLU A 2 -8.89 -12.41 -7.20
C GLU A 2 -8.52 -11.56 -5.99
N ALA A 3 -9.44 -10.73 -5.51
CA ALA A 3 -9.23 -9.96 -4.28
C ALA A 3 -9.23 -10.88 -3.05
N PHE A 4 -8.51 -10.47 -2.02
CA PHE A 4 -8.63 -11.11 -0.70
C PHE A 4 -9.91 -10.66 -0.02
N SER A 5 -10.60 -11.58 0.65
CA SER A 5 -11.55 -11.20 1.69
C SER A 5 -10.83 -10.58 2.89
N ASN A 6 -11.53 -9.82 3.72
CA ASN A 6 -10.94 -9.22 4.94
C ASN A 6 -10.35 -10.29 5.87
N LYS A 7 -11.03 -11.44 6.00
CA LYS A 7 -10.57 -12.57 6.81
C LYS A 7 -9.27 -13.18 6.25
N GLU A 8 -9.19 -13.41 4.95
CA GLU A 8 -7.98 -13.96 4.31
C GLU A 8 -6.80 -13.00 4.44
N LEU A 9 -7.02 -11.70 4.23
CA LEU A 9 -5.97 -10.70 4.38
C LEU A 9 -5.46 -10.66 5.82
N LEU A 10 -6.35 -10.72 6.81
CA LEU A 10 -5.97 -10.81 8.21
C LEU A 10 -5.13 -12.06 8.49
N GLN A 11 -5.54 -13.24 7.98
CA GLN A 11 -4.78 -14.48 8.14
C GLN A 11 -3.37 -14.37 7.55
N VAL A 12 -3.21 -13.74 6.38
CA VAL A 12 -1.88 -13.51 5.77
C VAL A 12 -1.04 -12.59 6.66
N LEU A 13 -1.62 -11.49 7.17
CA LEU A 13 -0.92 -10.56 8.07
C LEU A 13 -0.51 -11.22 9.39
N GLN A 14 -1.34 -12.12 9.93
CA GLN A 14 -1.03 -12.86 11.16
C GLN A 14 0.19 -13.77 11.04
N VAL A 15 0.56 -14.21 9.84
CA VAL A 15 1.82 -14.96 9.63
C VAL A 15 3.05 -14.10 10.00
N PHE A 16 2.92 -12.80 9.91
CA PHE A 16 3.96 -11.83 10.28
C PHE A 16 3.82 -11.33 11.73
N SER A 17 3.01 -12.01 12.57
CA SER A 17 2.76 -11.64 13.97
C SER A 17 3.99 -11.89 14.86
N GLY A 18 5.07 -11.23 14.65
CA GLY A 18 6.28 -11.34 15.47
C GLY A 18 6.99 -10.00 15.52
N ASN A 19 7.87 -9.83 16.53
CA ASN A 19 8.57 -8.56 16.72
C ASN A 19 9.80 -8.37 15.83
N SER A 20 10.11 -9.34 14.93
CA SER A 20 11.28 -9.20 14.05
C SER A 20 11.12 -8.00 13.11
N ALA A 21 12.26 -7.42 12.73
CA ALA A 21 12.29 -6.28 11.80
C ALA A 21 11.65 -6.65 10.44
N GLU A 22 11.94 -7.87 9.96
CA GLU A 22 11.40 -8.38 8.70
C GLU A 22 9.87 -8.51 8.73
N ASN A 23 9.32 -8.98 9.85
CA ASN A 23 7.86 -9.09 9.98
C ASN A 23 7.20 -7.71 10.02
N LYS A 24 7.78 -6.76 10.75
CA LYS A 24 7.30 -5.36 10.78
C LYS A 24 7.35 -4.73 9.40
N GLU A 25 8.43 -4.96 8.66
CA GLU A 25 8.59 -4.50 7.29
C GLU A 25 7.50 -5.08 6.37
N MET A 26 7.23 -6.37 6.46
CA MET A 26 6.19 -7.03 5.66
C MET A 26 4.78 -6.54 6.01
N ILE A 27 4.47 -6.35 7.30
CA ILE A 27 3.19 -5.76 7.74
C ILE A 27 3.03 -4.36 7.15
N ALA A 28 4.05 -3.52 7.26
CA ALA A 28 4.03 -2.16 6.74
C ALA A 28 3.78 -2.13 5.23
N LEU A 29 4.51 -2.93 4.47
CA LEU A 29 4.35 -3.05 3.03
C LEU A 29 2.94 -3.54 2.63
N CYS A 30 2.40 -4.54 3.34
CA CYS A 30 1.05 -5.06 3.09
C CYS A 30 -0.04 -4.03 3.42
N LEU A 31 0.10 -3.30 4.54
CA LEU A 31 -0.85 -2.25 4.92
C LEU A 31 -0.84 -1.09 3.92
N ILE A 32 0.33 -0.64 3.47
CA ILE A 32 0.42 0.36 2.41
C ILE A 32 -0.28 -0.17 1.15
N GLY A 33 -0.02 -1.41 0.74
CA GLY A 33 -0.69 -2.02 -0.41
C GLY A 33 -2.21 -2.08 -0.29
N ALA A 34 -2.73 -2.45 0.89
CA ALA A 34 -4.16 -2.55 1.16
C ALA A 34 -4.87 -1.18 1.18
N TYR A 35 -4.22 -0.16 1.74
CA TYR A 35 -4.82 1.18 1.88
C TYR A 35 -4.47 2.17 0.76
N THR A 36 -3.75 1.73 -0.28
CA THR A 36 -3.39 2.59 -1.43
C THR A 36 -3.62 1.95 -2.78
N GLY A 37 -3.62 0.61 -2.85
CA GLY A 37 -3.64 -0.13 -4.10
C GLY A 37 -2.36 0.02 -4.93
N MET A 38 -1.27 0.53 -4.39
CA MET A 38 0.02 0.65 -5.08
C MET A 38 0.59 -0.72 -5.44
N ARG A 39 1.39 -0.76 -6.51
CA ARG A 39 2.09 -1.99 -6.90
C ARG A 39 3.23 -2.30 -5.92
N ILE A 40 3.50 -3.58 -5.68
CA ILE A 40 4.53 -4.00 -4.72
C ILE A 40 5.89 -3.35 -4.97
N ASN A 41 6.28 -3.19 -6.25
CA ASN A 41 7.56 -2.55 -6.57
C ASN A 41 7.52 -1.03 -6.37
N GLU A 42 6.37 -0.38 -6.59
CA GLU A 42 6.19 1.04 -6.27
C GLU A 42 6.39 1.25 -4.76
N ILE A 43 5.75 0.42 -3.93
CA ILE A 43 5.86 0.51 -2.47
C ILE A 43 7.30 0.22 -2.00
N ALA A 44 7.90 -0.88 -2.47
CA ALA A 44 9.25 -1.27 -2.07
C ALA A 44 10.30 -0.22 -2.47
N SER A 45 10.08 0.50 -3.58
CA SER A 45 11.00 1.53 -4.07
C SER A 45 10.82 2.90 -3.43
N LEU A 46 9.84 3.08 -2.52
CA LEU A 46 9.61 4.37 -1.86
C LEU A 46 10.84 4.82 -1.07
N THR A 47 11.19 6.08 -1.29
CA THR A 47 12.20 6.82 -0.54
C THR A 47 11.55 7.81 0.42
N ILE A 48 12.35 8.42 1.29
CA ILE A 48 11.87 9.51 2.18
C ILE A 48 11.38 10.72 1.36
N ASP A 49 11.97 10.96 0.19
CA ASP A 49 11.63 12.08 -0.69
C ASP A 49 10.31 11.87 -1.44
N ASP A 50 9.84 10.63 -1.52
CA ASP A 50 8.54 10.30 -2.11
C ASP A 50 7.38 10.52 -1.12
N VAL A 51 7.66 10.74 0.17
CA VAL A 51 6.66 11.01 1.20
C VAL A 51 6.56 12.51 1.43
N LYS A 52 5.55 13.15 0.84
CA LYS A 52 5.38 14.60 0.80
C LYS A 52 4.03 15.04 1.34
N GLU A 53 4.00 16.25 1.87
CA GLU A 53 2.75 16.96 2.12
C GLU A 53 2.42 17.84 0.91
N ILE A 54 1.28 17.59 0.28
CA ILE A 54 0.81 18.28 -0.92
C ILE A 54 -0.59 18.80 -0.62
N GLU A 55 -0.80 20.10 -0.69
CA GLU A 55 -2.09 20.74 -0.34
C GLU A 55 -2.62 20.34 1.05
N GLY A 56 -1.72 20.22 2.05
CA GLY A 56 -2.06 19.80 3.42
C GLY A 56 -2.38 18.31 3.57
N VAL A 57 -2.15 17.49 2.54
CA VAL A 57 -2.38 16.05 2.56
C VAL A 57 -1.05 15.31 2.47
N LEU A 58 -0.80 14.38 3.41
CA LEU A 58 0.35 13.47 3.31
C LEU A 58 0.12 12.49 2.15
N CYS A 59 1.08 12.44 1.24
CA CYS A 59 0.99 11.67 -0.01
C CYS A 59 2.28 10.89 -0.30
N PHE A 60 2.14 9.82 -1.08
CA PHE A 60 3.24 9.23 -1.84
C PHE A 60 3.25 9.86 -3.24
N GLU A 61 4.37 10.43 -3.65
CA GLU A 61 4.59 10.91 -5.01
C GLU A 61 5.30 9.82 -5.82
N ILE A 62 4.60 9.22 -6.77
CA ILE A 62 5.16 8.20 -7.65
C ILE A 62 5.63 8.88 -8.92
N THR A 63 6.95 9.02 -9.06
CA THR A 63 7.58 9.71 -10.20
C THR A 63 8.00 8.74 -11.29
N GLN A 64 8.29 7.49 -10.95
CA GLN A 64 8.78 6.47 -11.87
C GLN A 64 7.78 5.33 -12.05
N GLY A 65 7.65 4.83 -13.26
CA GLY A 65 6.82 3.69 -13.58
C GLY A 65 6.96 3.27 -15.04
N LYS A 66 6.42 2.08 -15.34
CA LYS A 66 6.51 1.45 -16.68
C LYS A 66 5.79 2.26 -17.77
N THR A 67 4.94 3.21 -17.40
CA THR A 67 4.18 4.07 -18.31
C THR A 67 4.10 5.49 -17.76
N LYS A 68 3.88 6.49 -18.63
CA LYS A 68 3.64 7.89 -18.22
C LYS A 68 2.44 8.03 -17.25
N ALA A 69 1.46 7.12 -17.34
CA ALA A 69 0.29 7.09 -16.45
C ALA A 69 0.62 6.59 -15.03
N ALA A 70 1.78 5.97 -14.83
CA ALA A 70 2.21 5.51 -13.50
C ALA A 70 2.58 6.68 -12.57
N ALA A 71 3.09 7.79 -13.11
CA ALA A 71 3.42 8.99 -12.34
C ALA A 71 2.12 9.61 -11.79
N ARG A 72 2.02 9.66 -10.46
CA ARG A 72 0.81 10.14 -9.75
C ARG A 72 1.10 10.43 -8.29
N VAL A 73 0.16 11.13 -7.67
CA VAL A 73 0.10 11.33 -6.22
C VAL A 73 -0.91 10.35 -5.62
N VAL A 74 -0.53 9.67 -4.56
CA VAL A 74 -1.38 8.72 -3.82
C VAL A 74 -1.49 9.18 -2.37
N PRO A 75 -2.64 9.68 -1.91
CA PRO A 75 -2.82 10.09 -0.53
C PRO A 75 -2.64 8.95 0.44
N VAL A 76 -2.06 9.23 1.60
CA VAL A 76 -1.88 8.26 2.69
C VAL A 76 -3.15 8.20 3.54
N HIS A 77 -3.76 7.02 3.67
CA HIS A 77 -4.92 6.80 4.53
C HIS A 77 -4.60 7.11 6.00
N SER A 78 -5.53 7.73 6.73
CA SER A 78 -5.31 8.18 8.11
C SER A 78 -4.89 7.06 9.06
N LEU A 79 -5.39 5.85 8.89
CA LEU A 79 -5.01 4.69 9.71
C LEU A 79 -3.54 4.29 9.57
N ILE A 80 -2.93 4.48 8.42
CA ILE A 80 -1.53 4.14 8.18
C ILE A 80 -0.59 5.34 8.25
N THR A 81 -1.10 6.55 8.43
CA THR A 81 -0.28 7.76 8.58
C THR A 81 0.81 7.63 9.66
N PRO A 82 0.50 7.17 10.88
CA PRO A 82 1.54 7.01 11.92
C PRO A 82 2.64 6.00 11.52
N LEU A 83 2.25 4.95 10.79
CA LEU A 83 3.18 3.95 10.27
C LEU A 83 4.12 4.56 9.23
N VAL A 84 3.58 5.30 8.27
CA VAL A 84 4.35 5.95 7.20
C VAL A 84 5.33 6.96 7.76
N LEU A 85 4.90 7.79 8.72
CA LEU A 85 5.77 8.75 9.38
C LEU A 85 6.90 8.05 10.14
N SER A 86 6.61 6.96 10.85
CA SER A 86 7.64 6.18 11.55
C SER A 86 8.67 5.54 10.61
N LEU A 87 8.24 5.10 9.41
CA LEU A 87 9.16 4.61 8.37
C LEU A 87 10.05 5.74 7.83
N ARG A 88 9.49 6.93 7.62
CA ARG A 88 10.21 8.10 7.14
C ARG A 88 11.28 8.59 8.14
N GLU A 89 11.01 8.47 9.44
CA GLU A 89 11.95 8.83 10.50
C GLU A 89 13.16 7.89 10.59
N LYS A 90 13.05 6.65 10.07
CA LYS A 90 14.09 5.62 10.17
C LYS A 90 14.43 5.04 8.79
N PRO A 91 14.94 5.87 7.86
CA PRO A 91 15.23 5.43 6.51
C PRO A 91 16.44 4.49 6.45
N HIS A 92 16.46 3.65 5.45
CA HIS A 92 17.55 2.75 5.13
C HIS A 92 18.19 3.20 3.80
N ASN A 93 19.32 3.89 3.84
CA ASN A 93 19.95 4.48 2.66
C ASN A 93 18.96 5.31 1.81
N GLY A 94 18.10 6.10 2.46
CA GLY A 94 17.06 6.90 1.83
C GLY A 94 15.76 6.16 1.52
N PHE A 95 15.73 4.81 1.55
CA PHE A 95 14.52 4.02 1.34
C PHE A 95 13.70 3.84 2.62
N LEU A 96 12.38 3.66 2.47
CA LEU A 96 11.51 3.35 3.61
C LEU A 96 11.68 1.89 4.10
N PHE A 97 12.20 1.00 3.26
CA PHE A 97 12.30 -0.43 3.54
C PHE A 97 13.74 -0.93 3.45
N TYR A 98 14.18 -1.64 4.48
CA TYR A 98 15.55 -2.15 4.57
C TYR A 98 15.87 -3.12 3.42
N HIS A 99 15.04 -4.14 3.16
CA HIS A 99 15.33 -5.12 2.13
C HIS A 99 15.28 -4.54 0.72
N ALA A 100 14.56 -3.44 0.52
CA ALA A 100 14.62 -2.71 -0.73
C ALA A 100 15.95 -1.94 -0.90
N SER A 101 16.48 -1.38 0.20
CA SER A 101 17.73 -0.61 0.18
C SER A 101 18.96 -1.45 -0.18
N ILE A 102 18.95 -2.73 0.21
CA ILE A 102 20.04 -3.68 -0.07
C ILE A 102 19.81 -4.54 -1.31
N THR A 103 18.67 -4.39 -1.99
CA THR A 103 18.37 -5.13 -3.21
C THR A 103 18.96 -4.42 -4.42
N GLU A 104 19.95 -5.05 -5.06
CA GLU A 104 20.52 -4.58 -6.32
C GLU A 104 20.22 -5.59 -7.43
N ARG A 105 19.48 -5.15 -8.42
CA ARG A 105 19.11 -5.94 -9.60
C ARG A 105 19.26 -5.12 -10.87
N ALA A 106 19.75 -5.75 -11.93
CA ALA A 106 19.92 -5.11 -13.23
C ALA A 106 18.61 -4.56 -13.83
N ASP A 107 17.47 -5.17 -13.50
CA ASP A 107 16.13 -4.71 -13.91
C ASP A 107 15.53 -3.61 -13.01
N GLY A 108 16.27 -3.13 -12.03
CA GLY A 108 15.85 -2.08 -11.07
C GLY A 108 14.76 -2.48 -10.09
N LYS A 109 14.33 -3.76 -10.07
CA LYS A 109 13.29 -4.22 -9.14
C LYS A 109 13.82 -4.36 -7.73
N ARG A 110 13.15 -3.71 -6.77
CA ARG A 110 13.48 -3.76 -5.34
C ARG A 110 12.55 -4.66 -4.52
N SER A 111 11.46 -5.14 -5.12
CA SER A 111 10.42 -5.91 -4.43
C SER A 111 10.64 -7.41 -4.36
N THR A 112 11.76 -7.95 -4.84
CA THR A 112 11.96 -9.42 -4.99
C THR A 112 11.83 -10.15 -3.65
N TRP A 113 12.51 -9.68 -2.61
CA TRP A 113 12.44 -10.27 -1.28
C TRP A 113 11.00 -10.22 -0.72
N HIS A 114 10.34 -9.07 -0.82
CA HIS A 114 8.96 -8.87 -0.35
C HIS A 114 7.96 -9.78 -1.07
N THR A 115 8.11 -9.94 -2.38
CA THR A 115 7.27 -10.83 -3.20
C THR A 115 7.38 -12.27 -2.74
N GLN A 116 8.60 -12.75 -2.50
CA GLN A 116 8.84 -14.11 -2.02
C GLN A 116 8.27 -14.34 -0.62
N ARG A 117 8.51 -13.38 0.30
CA ARG A 117 7.97 -13.44 1.67
C ARG A 117 6.45 -13.43 1.68
N PHE A 118 5.81 -12.56 0.91
CA PHE A 118 4.37 -12.50 0.77
C PHE A 118 3.80 -13.83 0.22
N THR A 119 4.41 -14.38 -0.83
CA THR A 119 3.98 -15.65 -1.42
C THR A 119 4.03 -16.81 -0.42
N ARG A 120 5.11 -16.91 0.35
CA ARG A 120 5.24 -17.93 1.42
C ARG A 120 4.20 -17.73 2.51
N ALA A 121 3.99 -16.50 2.97
CA ALA A 121 3.00 -16.20 4.01
C ALA A 121 1.58 -16.52 3.54
N LYS A 122 1.22 -16.16 2.30
CA LYS A 122 -0.06 -16.49 1.69
C LYS A 122 -0.29 -18.00 1.67
N ARG A 123 0.68 -18.79 1.19
CA ARG A 123 0.58 -20.25 1.17
C ARG A 123 0.43 -20.84 2.57
N LYS A 124 1.17 -20.33 3.54
CA LYS A 124 1.08 -20.75 4.94
C LYS A 124 -0.29 -20.45 5.55
N ALA A 125 -0.87 -19.28 5.24
CA ALA A 125 -2.14 -18.83 5.81
C ALA A 125 -3.36 -19.50 5.18
N LEU A 126 -3.34 -19.69 3.86
CA LEU A 126 -4.52 -20.04 3.07
C LEU A 126 -4.41 -21.40 2.35
N GLY A 127 -3.24 -22.05 2.43
CA GLY A 127 -2.93 -23.23 1.65
C GLY A 127 -2.54 -22.91 0.20
N GLU A 128 -2.24 -23.92 -0.58
CA GLU A 128 -1.89 -23.77 -1.99
C GLU A 128 -3.13 -23.80 -2.90
N LYS A 129 -4.02 -24.76 -2.64
CA LYS A 129 -5.24 -24.94 -3.44
C LYS A 129 -6.18 -23.72 -3.34
N GLY A 130 -6.63 -23.22 -4.47
CA GLY A 130 -7.58 -22.10 -4.55
C GLY A 130 -6.95 -20.71 -4.29
N THR A 131 -5.62 -20.64 -4.12
CA THR A 131 -4.93 -19.36 -3.89
C THR A 131 -3.98 -18.94 -5.01
N GLU A 132 -3.92 -19.71 -6.10
CA GLU A 132 -3.04 -19.45 -7.25
C GLU A 132 -3.34 -18.08 -7.88
N ARG A 133 -4.61 -17.67 -7.88
CA ARG A 133 -5.06 -16.38 -8.40
C ARG A 133 -4.91 -15.23 -7.41
N LYS A 134 -4.47 -15.52 -6.16
CA LYS A 134 -4.25 -14.51 -5.11
C LYS A 134 -2.75 -14.25 -4.95
N VAL A 135 -2.36 -13.03 -5.25
CA VAL A 135 -0.97 -12.54 -5.19
C VAL A 135 -0.97 -11.16 -4.53
N PHE A 136 0.19 -10.55 -4.31
CA PHE A 136 0.22 -9.19 -3.74
C PHE A 136 -0.64 -8.19 -4.55
N HIS A 137 -0.64 -8.31 -5.88
CA HIS A 137 -1.47 -7.48 -6.75
C HIS A 137 -2.98 -7.59 -6.47
N SER A 138 -3.42 -8.66 -5.81
CA SER A 138 -4.81 -8.85 -5.37
C SER A 138 -5.26 -7.81 -4.32
N LEU A 139 -4.33 -7.20 -3.57
CA LEU A 139 -4.64 -6.06 -2.69
C LEU A 139 -5.16 -4.88 -3.51
N ARG A 140 -4.54 -4.61 -4.64
CA ARG A 140 -4.96 -3.55 -5.55
C ARG A 140 -6.34 -3.84 -6.19
N HIS A 141 -6.63 -5.10 -6.53
CA HIS A 141 -7.98 -5.51 -6.94
C HIS A 141 -9.00 -5.26 -5.83
N GLY A 142 -8.64 -5.56 -4.58
CA GLY A 142 -9.48 -5.27 -3.41
C GLY A 142 -9.78 -3.78 -3.27
N VAL A 143 -8.76 -2.92 -3.40
CA VAL A 143 -8.93 -1.46 -3.38
C VAL A 143 -9.87 -1.00 -4.50
N ALA A 144 -9.66 -1.47 -5.75
CA ALA A 144 -10.54 -1.12 -6.87
C ALA A 144 -12.00 -1.50 -6.57
N GLN A 145 -12.25 -2.74 -6.09
CA GLN A 145 -13.59 -3.21 -5.75
C GLN A 145 -14.23 -2.43 -4.58
N LEU A 146 -13.44 -2.05 -3.56
CA LEU A 146 -13.96 -1.26 -2.44
C LEU A 146 -14.37 0.14 -2.88
N LEU A 147 -13.57 0.78 -3.73
CA LEU A 147 -13.89 2.10 -4.27
C LEU A 147 -15.10 2.05 -5.20
N ASP A 148 -15.18 1.04 -6.08
CA ASP A 148 -16.32 0.82 -6.98
C ASP A 148 -17.63 0.61 -6.19
N ARG A 149 -17.60 -0.23 -5.15
CA ARG A 149 -18.76 -0.43 -4.24
C ARG A 149 -19.20 0.85 -3.52
N ASN A 150 -18.29 1.77 -3.29
CA ASN A 150 -18.57 3.11 -2.76
C ASN A 150 -18.95 4.11 -3.86
N GLN A 151 -19.23 3.64 -5.08
CA GLN A 151 -19.69 4.45 -6.21
C GLN A 151 -18.68 5.53 -6.65
N ILE A 152 -17.40 5.31 -6.43
CA ILE A 152 -16.36 6.22 -6.89
C ILE A 152 -16.21 6.07 -8.42
N PRO A 153 -16.23 7.19 -9.18
CA PRO A 153 -16.12 7.16 -10.63
C PRO A 153 -14.87 6.41 -11.11
N GLU A 154 -14.99 5.64 -12.19
CA GLU A 154 -13.91 4.81 -12.74
C GLU A 154 -12.65 5.63 -13.05
N ASP A 155 -12.81 6.85 -13.57
CA ASP A 155 -11.70 7.74 -13.87
C ASP A 155 -10.93 8.17 -12.61
N ARG A 156 -11.60 8.29 -11.46
CA ARG A 156 -10.99 8.58 -10.15
C ARG A 156 -10.26 7.36 -9.59
N ILE A 157 -10.84 6.18 -9.73
CA ILE A 157 -10.18 4.90 -9.39
C ILE A 157 -8.94 4.73 -10.26
N ALA A 158 -9.02 5.00 -11.55
CA ALA A 158 -7.90 4.93 -12.48
C ALA A 158 -6.77 5.91 -12.11
N LEU A 159 -7.09 7.12 -11.64
CA LEU A 159 -6.12 8.09 -11.11
C LEU A 159 -5.34 7.52 -9.92
N LEU A 160 -6.05 7.08 -8.88
CA LEU A 160 -5.46 6.53 -7.67
C LEU A 160 -4.55 5.33 -7.98
N LEU A 161 -5.04 4.46 -8.85
CA LEU A 161 -4.32 3.24 -9.19
C LEU A 161 -3.23 3.43 -10.27
N GLY A 162 -3.20 4.54 -11.00
CA GLY A 162 -2.26 4.77 -12.11
C GLY A 162 -2.54 3.82 -13.28
N HIS A 163 -3.82 3.74 -13.69
CA HIS A 163 -4.25 3.13 -14.93
C HIS A 163 -4.29 4.17 -16.04
N THR A 164 -4.08 3.74 -17.27
CA THR A 164 -4.30 4.59 -18.44
C THR A 164 -5.79 4.94 -18.51
N ARG A 165 -6.11 6.22 -18.64
CA ARG A 165 -7.48 6.72 -18.71
C ARG A 165 -7.82 7.12 -20.12
N GLY A 166 -9.06 6.77 -20.52
CA GLY A 166 -9.64 7.21 -21.81
C GLY A 166 -8.89 6.75 -23.06
N ASN A 167 -9.61 6.72 -24.17
CA ASN A 167 -9.04 6.34 -25.47
C ASN A 167 -8.56 7.55 -26.29
N THR A 168 -8.76 8.80 -25.82
CA THR A 168 -8.37 10.01 -26.52
C THR A 168 -7.11 10.65 -25.93
N GLU A 169 -6.27 11.20 -26.80
CA GLU A 169 -5.05 11.92 -26.43
C GLU A 169 -5.36 13.13 -25.53
N THR A 170 -6.45 13.80 -25.80
CA THR A 170 -6.97 14.92 -25.01
C THR A 170 -7.20 14.53 -23.54
N PHE A 171 -7.88 13.39 -23.30
CA PHE A 171 -8.15 12.90 -21.95
C PHE A 171 -6.86 12.47 -21.22
N ARG A 172 -5.89 11.93 -21.95
CA ARG A 172 -4.57 11.56 -21.41
C ARG A 172 -3.74 12.75 -20.97
N THR A 173 -3.83 13.85 -21.70
CA THR A 173 -3.00 15.06 -21.50
C THR A 173 -3.57 15.97 -20.42
N TYR A 174 -4.88 16.25 -20.46
CA TYR A 174 -5.52 17.20 -19.54
C TYR A 174 -5.90 16.59 -18.18
N SER A 175 -5.95 15.28 -18.04
CA SER A 175 -6.46 14.63 -16.84
C SER A 175 -5.39 14.31 -15.77
N LYS A 176 -4.13 14.69 -15.96
CA LYS A 176 -3.07 14.42 -14.97
C LYS A 176 -3.31 15.09 -13.62
N ASN A 177 -3.95 16.27 -13.62
CA ASN A 177 -4.30 17.05 -12.43
C ASN A 177 -5.82 17.17 -12.25
N ALA A 178 -6.59 16.21 -12.77
CA ALA A 178 -8.05 16.27 -12.76
C ALA A 178 -8.69 16.06 -11.38
N ALA A 179 -7.92 15.70 -10.35
CA ALA A 179 -8.38 15.60 -8.97
C ALA A 179 -7.31 16.13 -8.03
N SER A 180 -7.73 16.92 -7.03
CA SER A 180 -6.82 17.41 -5.99
C SER A 180 -6.41 16.28 -5.04
N PRO A 181 -5.26 16.37 -4.34
CA PRO A 181 -4.89 15.46 -3.28
C PRO A 181 -5.98 15.33 -2.20
N VAL A 182 -6.69 16.42 -1.89
CA VAL A 182 -7.80 16.42 -0.93
C VAL A 182 -8.97 15.58 -1.42
N GLU A 183 -9.37 15.71 -2.70
CA GLU A 183 -10.41 14.90 -3.31
C GLU A 183 -10.03 13.41 -3.25
N LEU A 184 -8.82 13.06 -3.70
CA LEU A 184 -8.33 11.69 -3.70
C LEU A 184 -8.21 11.12 -2.29
N LYS A 185 -7.88 11.95 -1.30
CA LYS A 185 -7.84 11.58 0.12
C LYS A 185 -9.22 11.14 0.61
N ASN A 186 -10.27 11.87 0.27
CA ASN A 186 -11.63 11.51 0.64
C ASN A 186 -12.01 10.12 0.12
N TYR A 187 -11.58 9.74 -1.09
CA TYR A 187 -11.83 8.41 -1.64
C TYR A 187 -11.01 7.32 -0.93
N ILE A 188 -9.74 7.57 -0.66
CA ILE A 188 -8.88 6.61 0.06
C ILE A 188 -9.40 6.33 1.48
N GLU A 189 -9.98 7.32 2.16
CA GLU A 189 -10.58 7.15 3.50
C GLU A 189 -11.81 6.21 3.53
N LEU A 190 -12.39 5.88 2.37
CA LEU A 190 -13.46 4.89 2.25
C LEU A 190 -12.97 3.44 2.33
N LEU A 191 -11.67 3.23 2.23
CA LEU A 191 -11.09 1.88 2.34
C LEU A 191 -11.16 1.40 3.79
N ARG A 192 -11.97 0.38 4.04
CA ARG A 192 -12.20 -0.15 5.38
C ARG A 192 -11.91 -1.66 5.43
N TYR A 193 -11.12 -2.03 6.41
CA TYR A 193 -10.78 -3.43 6.73
C TYR A 193 -11.05 -3.69 8.21
N PRO A 194 -12.32 -3.92 8.62
CA PRO A 194 -12.73 -3.95 10.02
C PRO A 194 -11.94 -4.92 10.90
N GLU A 195 -11.59 -6.10 10.39
CA GLU A 195 -10.82 -7.10 11.13
C GLU A 195 -9.39 -6.64 11.40
N ILE A 196 -8.76 -5.98 10.41
CA ILE A 196 -7.40 -5.44 10.52
C ILE A 196 -7.41 -4.24 11.46
N GLU A 197 -8.39 -3.36 11.33
CA GLU A 197 -8.55 -2.14 12.14
C GLU A 197 -8.72 -2.48 13.63
N LYS A 198 -9.49 -3.52 13.96
CA LYS A 198 -9.61 -4.06 15.32
C LYS A 198 -8.26 -4.53 15.86
N GLY A 199 -7.49 -5.27 15.06
CA GLY A 199 -6.16 -5.76 15.43
C GLY A 199 -5.17 -4.62 15.70
N LEU A 200 -5.17 -3.58 14.86
CA LEU A 200 -4.33 -2.39 15.04
C LEU A 200 -4.72 -1.59 16.29
N SER A 201 -6.00 -1.48 16.61
CA SER A 201 -6.51 -0.76 17.79
C SER A 201 -6.15 -1.46 19.11
N ILE A 202 -6.16 -2.79 19.15
CA ILE A 202 -5.74 -3.58 20.32
C ILE A 202 -4.25 -3.36 20.61
N ASN A 203 -3.41 -3.31 19.58
CA ASN A 203 -1.97 -3.06 19.74
C ASN A 203 -1.67 -1.64 20.25
N LYS A 204 -2.45 -0.63 19.88
CA LYS A 204 -2.33 0.73 20.46
C LYS A 204 -2.60 0.75 21.96
N LYS A 205 -3.63 0.06 22.44
CA LYS A 205 -3.98 0.00 23.88
C LYS A 205 -2.94 -0.76 24.70
N SER A 206 -2.33 -1.83 24.15
CA SER A 206 -1.29 -2.59 24.84
C SER A 206 0.03 -1.82 24.95
N ASN A 207 0.39 -1.00 23.96
CA ASN A 207 1.57 -0.16 23.99
C ASN A 207 1.44 1.04 24.94
N LEU A 208 0.25 1.60 25.12
CA LEU A 208 -0.02 2.64 26.11
C LEU A 208 0.13 2.11 27.55
N ARG A 209 -0.36 0.90 27.83
CA ARG A 209 -0.21 0.29 29.16
C ARG A 209 1.23 -0.05 29.56
N ARG A 210 2.11 -0.31 28.57
CA ARG A 210 3.55 -0.57 28.84
C ARG A 210 4.39 0.68 29.10
N LYS A 211 3.89 1.88 28.78
CA LYS A 211 4.57 3.15 29.04
C LYS A 211 4.18 3.81 30.37
N THR A 212 3.22 3.25 31.09
CA THR A 212 2.70 3.79 32.35
C THR A 212 3.01 2.93 33.57
N THR A 213 4.00 2.05 33.50
CA THR A 213 4.54 1.36 34.68
C THR A 213 5.81 2.09 35.10
N PRO A 214 5.87 2.64 36.33
CA PRO A 214 7.03 3.38 36.88
C PRO A 214 8.24 2.47 37.05
#